data_a0dcfca37de490aa53c875966d769cf2
#
_entry.id   a0dcfca37de490aa53c875966d769cf2
#
_cell.length_a   1.000
_cell.length_b   1.000
_cell.length_c   1.000
_cell.angle_alpha   90.00
_cell.angle_beta   90.00
_cell.angle_gamma   90.00
#
_symmetry.space_group_name_H-M   'P 1'
#
loop_
_entity.id
_entity.type
_entity.pdbx_description
1 polymer ?
#
loop_
_entity_poly.entity_id
_entity_poly.type
_entity_poly.pdbx_seq_one_letter_code
_entity_poly.pdbx_strand_id
1 'polypeptide(L)'
;MKKNIIKFILISMIFAQSEQPYPPLELVSVPTAGTLPRGTYTYETILSKDGTIMPRLAIGITPSLSLGISYGMNGIIGNEKPEFNIQPGFYAKYRAFDESSSRPALLLGINTQGRGKYEERNEFNIIQSDTVLSIPSEYKRYEKKALGFFISLSKNWNFFGNLGLHFGINKNIWEKTGIPKDDNQINLFFGIDKEINRSFSLMIECDAALNDNQDQYELENLAFGRGKGFVNAGIRWAAVPNILVEINFNDIQKNSKAEYVNRELKIMYSESF
;
A
#
# COMPACT_ATOMS: atom_id res chain seq x y z
N MET A 1 -11.32 -17.50 36.60
CA MET A 1 -10.08 -17.18 35.86
C MET A 1 -10.28 -16.31 34.61
N LYS A 2 -11.25 -16.58 33.70
CA LYS A 2 -11.45 -15.78 32.46
C LYS A 2 -11.76 -14.27 32.68
N LYS A 3 -12.49 -13.88 33.72
CA LYS A 3 -12.81 -12.47 34.01
C LYS A 3 -11.59 -11.62 34.43
N ASN A 4 -10.57 -12.22 35.03
CA ASN A 4 -9.38 -11.49 35.46
C ASN A 4 -8.37 -11.28 34.35
N ILE A 5 -8.35 -12.14 33.32
CA ILE A 5 -7.50 -12.00 32.14
C ILE A 5 -7.98 -10.80 31.29
N ILE A 6 -9.30 -10.63 31.13
CA ILE A 6 -9.88 -9.51 30.38
C ILE A 6 -9.58 -8.18 31.10
N LYS A 7 -9.64 -8.15 32.44
CA LYS A 7 -9.26 -6.95 33.20
C LYS A 7 -7.77 -6.62 33.10
N PHE A 8 -6.90 -7.63 33.04
CA PHE A 8 -5.45 -7.43 32.90
C PHE A 8 -5.10 -6.92 31.50
N ILE A 9 -5.75 -7.42 30.44
CA ILE A 9 -5.60 -6.93 29.07
C ILE A 9 -6.12 -5.48 28.95
N LEU A 10 -7.26 -5.15 29.56
CA LEU A 10 -7.80 -3.80 29.59
C LEU A 10 -6.91 -2.81 30.36
N ILE A 11 -6.28 -3.24 31.46
CA ILE A 11 -5.38 -2.40 32.25
C ILE A 11 -4.03 -2.20 31.53
N SER A 12 -3.50 -3.20 30.85
CA SER A 12 -2.28 -3.04 30.03
C SER A 12 -2.48 -2.14 28.81
N MET A 13 -3.70 -2.05 28.27
CA MET A 13 -4.03 -1.10 27.20
C MET A 13 -4.05 0.38 27.65
N ILE A 14 -4.19 0.66 28.96
CA ILE A 14 -4.24 2.03 29.49
C ILE A 14 -2.83 2.65 29.64
N PHE A 15 -1.76 1.86 29.67
CA PHE A 15 -0.39 2.34 29.90
C PHE A 15 0.48 2.45 28.65
N ALA A 16 -0.01 2.05 27.48
CA ALA A 16 0.72 2.24 26.23
C ALA A 16 0.53 3.68 25.73
N GLN A 17 1.41 4.58 26.13
CA GLN A 17 1.42 5.99 25.72
C GLN A 17 2.30 6.18 24.47
N SER A 18 2.09 5.47 23.40
CA SER A 18 2.78 5.80 22.15
C SER A 18 1.82 6.49 21.19
N GLU A 19 2.11 7.73 20.85
CA GLU A 19 1.45 8.43 19.75
C GLU A 19 2.12 8.05 18.44
N GLN A 20 1.35 7.98 17.37
CA GLN A 20 1.94 7.79 16.04
C GLN A 20 2.87 8.98 15.75
N PRO A 21 4.11 8.74 15.28
CA PRO A 21 5.12 9.81 15.15
C PRO A 21 4.76 10.86 14.10
N TYR A 22 3.88 10.53 13.16
CA TYR A 22 3.39 11.42 12.09
C TYR A 22 2.04 10.92 11.54
N PRO A 23 1.30 11.75 10.80
CA PRO A 23 0.08 11.32 10.11
C PRO A 23 0.37 10.16 9.16
N PRO A 24 -0.51 9.15 9.06
CA PRO A 24 -0.29 8.01 8.18
C PRO A 24 0.04 8.47 6.75
N LEU A 25 1.10 7.94 6.16
CA LEU A 25 1.48 8.23 4.78
C LEU A 25 0.64 7.45 3.78
N GLU A 26 0.24 6.25 4.18
CA GLU A 26 -0.66 5.36 3.44
C GLU A 26 -1.50 4.55 4.42
N LEU A 27 -2.58 3.98 3.97
CA LEU A 27 -3.30 2.94 4.68
C LEU A 27 -2.55 1.61 4.52
N VAL A 28 -3.15 0.60 3.92
CA VAL A 28 -2.43 -0.62 3.56
C VAL A 28 -1.55 -0.38 2.32
N SER A 29 -2.15 0.14 1.26
CA SER A 29 -1.47 0.44 -0.02
C SER A 29 -1.91 1.75 -0.67
N VAL A 30 -3.08 2.29 -0.33
CA VAL A 30 -3.55 3.55 -0.90
C VAL A 30 -3.02 4.74 -0.11
N PRO A 31 -2.60 5.83 -0.79
CA PRO A 31 -2.00 6.97 -0.14
C PRO A 31 -3.04 7.82 0.58
N THR A 32 -2.64 8.36 1.73
CA THR A 32 -3.34 9.43 2.43
C THR A 32 -2.74 10.79 2.05
N ALA A 33 -3.33 11.88 2.52
CA ALA A 33 -2.73 13.20 2.40
C ALA A 33 -1.64 13.51 3.47
N GLY A 34 -1.14 12.47 4.17
CA GLY A 34 -0.05 12.57 5.13
C GLY A 34 1.30 12.81 4.44
N THR A 35 2.14 13.64 5.07
CA THR A 35 3.54 13.88 4.71
C THR A 35 4.41 13.76 5.97
N LEU A 36 5.70 13.47 5.78
CA LEU A 36 6.65 13.46 6.89
C LEU A 36 6.95 14.89 7.35
N PRO A 37 7.11 15.13 8.66
CA PRO A 37 7.63 16.39 9.17
C PRO A 37 9.01 16.69 8.55
N ARG A 38 9.36 17.98 8.46
CA ARG A 38 10.70 18.39 8.00
C ARG A 38 11.78 17.78 8.89
N GLY A 39 12.83 17.24 8.26
CA GLY A 39 13.95 16.64 8.97
C GLY A 39 13.64 15.29 9.62
N THR A 40 12.48 14.68 9.29
CA THR A 40 12.15 13.32 9.71
C THR A 40 12.44 12.37 8.57
N TYR A 41 13.07 11.24 8.86
CA TYR A 41 13.16 10.14 7.93
C TYR A 41 12.42 8.90 8.44
N THR A 42 12.04 8.04 7.52
CA THR A 42 11.45 6.73 7.82
C THR A 42 12.19 5.65 7.05
N TYR A 43 12.45 4.56 7.73
CA TYR A 43 12.86 3.31 7.10
C TYR A 43 11.76 2.27 7.31
N GLU A 44 11.31 1.70 6.24
CA GLU A 44 10.20 0.77 6.18
C GLU A 44 10.64 -0.53 5.52
N THR A 45 10.24 -1.65 6.07
CA THR A 45 10.43 -2.97 5.45
C THR A 45 9.08 -3.65 5.33
N ILE A 46 8.73 -4.02 4.13
CA ILE A 46 7.50 -4.75 3.81
C ILE A 46 7.88 -6.18 3.47
N LEU A 47 7.30 -7.12 4.20
CA LEU A 47 7.42 -8.57 3.99
C LEU A 47 6.07 -9.07 3.47
N SER A 48 6.04 -9.73 2.33
CA SER A 48 4.80 -10.20 1.72
C SER A 48 4.92 -11.62 1.15
N LYS A 49 3.92 -12.06 0.40
CA LYS A 49 3.90 -13.39 -0.22
C LYS A 49 5.16 -13.64 -1.05
N ASP A 50 5.43 -14.91 -1.34
CA ASP A 50 6.52 -15.38 -2.20
C ASP A 50 7.91 -14.91 -1.72
N GLY A 51 8.06 -14.77 -0.38
CA GLY A 51 9.31 -14.34 0.24
C GLY A 51 9.77 -12.94 -0.17
N THR A 52 8.83 -12.08 -0.57
CA THR A 52 9.13 -10.70 -0.99
C THR A 52 9.56 -9.85 0.19
N ILE A 53 10.65 -9.11 0.01
CA ILE A 53 11.12 -8.06 0.90
C ILE A 53 11.20 -6.76 0.10
N MET A 54 10.59 -5.69 0.62
CA MET A 54 10.63 -4.38 -0.02
C MET A 54 11.02 -3.30 1.01
N PRO A 55 12.31 -2.97 1.14
CA PRO A 55 12.75 -1.81 1.91
C PRO A 55 12.34 -0.51 1.21
N ARG A 56 11.98 0.49 2.02
CA ARG A 56 11.62 1.84 1.60
C ARG A 56 12.30 2.83 2.55
N LEU A 57 12.86 3.88 1.98
CA LEU A 57 13.43 5.00 2.73
C LEU A 57 12.73 6.27 2.28
N ALA A 58 12.31 7.08 3.23
CA ALA A 58 11.69 8.37 2.95
C ALA A 58 12.19 9.46 3.87
N ILE A 59 12.11 10.70 3.38
CA ILE A 59 12.52 11.90 4.10
C ILE A 59 11.54 13.04 3.89
N GLY A 60 11.22 13.76 4.96
CA GLY A 60 10.49 15.02 4.94
C GLY A 60 11.44 16.19 4.65
N ILE A 61 11.36 16.74 3.44
CA ILE A 61 12.19 17.88 3.03
C ILE A 61 11.61 19.18 3.58
N THR A 62 10.31 19.32 3.48
CA THR A 62 9.52 20.39 4.09
C THR A 62 8.30 19.78 4.79
N PRO A 63 7.54 20.54 5.60
CA PRO A 63 6.31 20.02 6.17
C PRO A 63 5.30 19.51 5.12
N SER A 64 5.41 20.00 3.88
CA SER A 64 4.50 19.64 2.79
C SER A 64 5.12 18.74 1.71
N LEU A 65 6.43 18.48 1.73
CA LEU A 65 7.13 17.70 0.71
C LEU A 65 7.91 16.55 1.33
N SER A 66 7.57 15.34 0.93
CA SER A 66 8.29 14.11 1.27
C SER A 66 8.76 13.41 0.00
N LEU A 67 9.98 12.90 0.03
CA LEU A 67 10.59 12.12 -1.03
C LEU A 67 11.00 10.76 -0.51
N GLY A 68 11.01 9.73 -1.36
CA GLY A 68 11.46 8.42 -0.95
C GLY A 68 11.84 7.53 -2.11
N ILE A 69 12.56 6.47 -1.77
CA ILE A 69 12.99 5.41 -2.67
C ILE A 69 12.60 4.05 -2.09
N SER A 70 12.44 3.07 -2.94
CA SER A 70 12.13 1.69 -2.55
C SER A 70 12.81 0.71 -3.50
N TYR A 71 12.97 -0.53 -3.04
CA TYR A 71 13.53 -1.58 -3.89
C TYR A 71 12.87 -2.93 -3.55
N GLY A 72 12.26 -3.56 -4.53
CA GLY A 72 11.59 -4.85 -4.35
C GLY A 72 12.53 -6.01 -4.66
N MET A 73 12.47 -7.04 -3.81
CA MET A 73 13.20 -8.29 -3.93
C MET A 73 12.23 -9.43 -3.65
N ASN A 74 12.13 -10.41 -4.55
CA ASN A 74 11.24 -11.56 -4.40
C ASN A 74 12.05 -12.84 -4.16
N GLY A 75 11.45 -13.85 -3.52
CA GLY A 75 12.12 -15.13 -3.25
C GLY A 75 13.29 -15.04 -2.27
N ILE A 76 13.39 -13.98 -1.48
CA ILE A 76 14.49 -13.82 -0.48
C ILE A 76 14.26 -14.73 0.73
N ILE A 77 13.00 -14.90 1.13
CA ILE A 77 12.62 -15.80 2.21
C ILE A 77 11.96 -17.02 1.59
N GLY A 78 12.52 -18.21 1.82
CA GLY A 78 12.00 -19.46 1.30
C GLY A 78 13.03 -20.23 0.48
N ASN A 79 12.55 -21.09 -0.43
CA ASN A 79 13.40 -21.96 -1.26
C ASN A 79 13.43 -21.53 -2.73
N GLU A 80 12.79 -20.40 -3.06
CA GLU A 80 12.75 -19.90 -4.42
C GLU A 80 14.06 -19.19 -4.80
N LYS A 81 14.29 -19.04 -6.10
CA LYS A 81 15.44 -18.29 -6.58
C LYS A 81 15.19 -16.79 -6.36
N PRO A 82 16.12 -16.08 -5.69
CA PRO A 82 15.97 -14.64 -5.52
C PRO A 82 15.88 -13.89 -6.86
N GLU A 83 14.88 -13.03 -6.96
CA GLU A 83 14.66 -12.14 -8.11
C GLU A 83 14.58 -10.69 -7.62
N PHE A 84 15.24 -9.80 -8.35
CA PHE A 84 15.36 -8.40 -7.97
C PHE A 84 14.63 -7.53 -8.99
N ASN A 85 13.97 -6.50 -8.53
CA ASN A 85 13.36 -5.52 -9.44
C ASN A 85 14.44 -4.89 -10.33
N ILE A 86 14.10 -4.64 -11.58
CA ILE A 86 15.02 -4.06 -12.58
C ILE A 86 15.42 -2.63 -12.16
N GLN A 87 14.52 -1.90 -11.57
CA GLN A 87 14.72 -0.50 -11.19
C GLN A 87 14.26 -0.24 -9.75
N PRO A 88 14.91 0.68 -9.03
CA PRO A 88 14.38 1.18 -7.77
C PRO A 88 13.09 1.95 -8.01
N GLY A 89 12.16 1.82 -7.07
CA GLY A 89 10.96 2.65 -7.01
C GLY A 89 11.28 4.03 -6.44
N PHE A 90 10.58 5.03 -6.93
CA PHE A 90 10.63 6.40 -6.43
C PHE A 90 9.24 6.86 -6.02
N TYR A 91 9.15 7.61 -4.95
CA TYR A 91 7.93 8.34 -4.64
C TYR A 91 8.19 9.77 -4.16
N ALA A 92 7.25 10.65 -4.49
CA ALA A 92 7.20 12.01 -4.00
C ALA A 92 5.77 12.35 -3.61
N LYS A 93 5.61 13.08 -2.51
CA LYS A 93 4.33 13.54 -1.99
C LYS A 93 4.42 15.04 -1.69
N TYR A 94 3.52 15.81 -2.27
CA TYR A 94 3.38 17.23 -2.03
C TYR A 94 1.99 17.56 -1.53
N ARG A 95 1.86 17.97 -0.27
CA ARG A 95 0.61 18.42 0.33
C ARG A 95 0.36 19.86 -0.06
N ALA A 96 -0.57 20.07 -1.00
CA ALA A 96 -0.90 21.39 -1.54
C ALA A 96 -1.73 22.21 -0.55
N PHE A 97 -2.63 21.55 0.20
CA PHE A 97 -3.45 22.20 1.23
C PHE A 97 -3.49 21.35 2.48
N ASP A 98 -3.33 22.01 3.63
CA ASP A 98 -3.56 21.39 4.93
C ASP A 98 -5.05 21.22 5.21
N GLU A 99 -5.38 20.22 6.03
CA GLU A 99 -6.72 20.05 6.55
C GLU A 99 -7.13 21.25 7.41
N SER A 100 -8.39 21.65 7.29
CA SER A 100 -9.02 22.65 8.16
C SER A 100 -10.39 22.15 8.63
N SER A 101 -11.07 22.88 9.48
CA SER A 101 -12.42 22.51 9.92
C SER A 101 -13.39 22.28 8.75
N SER A 102 -13.29 23.08 7.68
CA SER A 102 -14.21 23.09 6.55
C SER A 102 -13.73 22.33 5.30
N ARG A 103 -12.43 22.05 5.17
CA ARG A 103 -11.87 21.40 3.97
C ARG A 103 -10.95 20.24 4.32
N PRO A 104 -10.89 19.20 3.46
CA PRO A 104 -9.90 18.15 3.59
C PRO A 104 -8.49 18.64 3.24
N ALA A 105 -7.47 17.92 3.69
CA ALA A 105 -6.14 18.05 3.14
C ALA A 105 -6.12 17.55 1.70
N LEU A 106 -5.33 18.20 0.83
CA LEU A 106 -5.11 17.80 -0.57
C LEU A 106 -3.63 17.51 -0.78
N LEU A 107 -3.34 16.33 -1.32
CA LEU A 107 -2.00 15.88 -1.64
C LEU A 107 -1.92 15.47 -3.12
N LEU A 108 -0.85 15.87 -3.76
CA LEU A 108 -0.42 15.42 -5.08
C LEU A 108 0.81 14.52 -4.92
N GLY A 109 0.89 13.44 -5.66
CA GLY A 109 2.02 12.55 -5.54
C GLY A 109 2.30 11.71 -6.77
N ILE A 110 3.43 11.04 -6.70
CA ILE A 110 3.91 10.06 -7.67
C ILE A 110 4.48 8.88 -6.91
N ASN A 111 4.17 7.68 -7.36
CA ASN A 111 4.77 6.45 -6.84
C ASN A 111 4.97 5.47 -8.00
N THR A 112 6.20 5.08 -8.25
CA THR A 112 6.58 4.16 -9.34
C THR A 112 6.76 2.73 -8.86
N GLN A 113 6.63 2.45 -7.55
CA GLN A 113 6.73 1.12 -6.97
C GLN A 113 5.36 0.48 -6.88
N GLY A 114 5.19 -0.65 -7.58
CA GLY A 114 4.05 -1.54 -7.42
C GLY A 114 4.26 -2.60 -6.34
N ARG A 115 3.34 -3.56 -6.26
CA ARG A 115 3.40 -4.70 -5.33
C ARG A 115 3.57 -6.00 -6.09
N GLY A 116 4.28 -6.94 -5.46
CA GLY A 116 4.61 -8.23 -6.05
C GLY A 116 5.76 -8.14 -7.06
N LYS A 117 5.90 -9.19 -7.86
CA LYS A 117 6.96 -9.33 -8.86
C LYS A 117 6.78 -8.33 -10.01
N TYR A 118 7.89 -7.78 -10.50
CA TYR A 118 7.92 -6.98 -11.72
C TYR A 118 8.38 -7.85 -12.88
N GLU A 119 7.60 -7.87 -13.95
CA GLU A 119 7.90 -8.61 -15.18
C GLU A 119 7.95 -7.68 -16.39
N GLU A 120 8.91 -7.95 -17.27
CA GLU A 120 9.07 -7.27 -18.55
C GLU A 120 9.29 -8.29 -19.66
N ARG A 121 8.38 -8.34 -20.65
CA ARG A 121 8.42 -9.26 -21.78
C ARG A 121 7.85 -8.60 -23.04
N ASN A 122 8.38 -8.96 -24.19
CA ASN A 122 7.88 -8.49 -25.48
C ASN A 122 6.81 -9.42 -26.08
N GLU A 123 6.82 -10.69 -25.67
CA GLU A 123 5.83 -11.70 -26.08
C GLU A 123 5.50 -12.56 -24.86
N PHE A 124 4.25 -12.90 -24.68
CA PHE A 124 3.84 -13.78 -23.57
C PHE A 124 2.55 -14.54 -23.88
N ASN A 125 2.42 -15.70 -23.25
CA ASN A 125 1.22 -16.50 -23.27
C ASN A 125 0.42 -16.24 -22.01
N ILE A 126 -0.83 -15.84 -22.16
CA ILE A 126 -1.76 -15.69 -21.05
C ILE A 126 -2.65 -16.91 -20.99
N ILE A 127 -2.81 -17.47 -19.80
CA ILE A 127 -3.78 -18.53 -19.52
C ILE A 127 -5.04 -17.88 -19.00
N GLN A 128 -6.12 -17.98 -19.75
CA GLN A 128 -7.43 -17.50 -19.34
C GLN A 128 -8.46 -18.62 -19.48
N SER A 129 -9.05 -19.06 -18.36
CA SER A 129 -10.09 -20.11 -18.36
C SER A 129 -9.71 -21.33 -19.23
N ASP A 130 -8.52 -21.90 -19.00
CA ASP A 130 -7.94 -23.04 -19.74
C ASP A 130 -7.59 -22.77 -21.22
N THR A 131 -7.67 -21.53 -21.67
CA THR A 131 -7.27 -21.14 -23.01
C THR A 131 -5.94 -20.40 -22.96
N VAL A 132 -4.98 -20.82 -23.77
CA VAL A 132 -3.69 -20.13 -23.92
C VAL A 132 -3.83 -19.08 -25.03
N LEU A 133 -3.73 -17.80 -24.66
CA LEU A 133 -3.71 -16.68 -25.60
C LEU A 133 -2.26 -16.20 -25.75
N SER A 134 -1.73 -16.27 -26.96
CA SER A 134 -0.44 -15.63 -27.27
C SER A 134 -0.68 -14.18 -27.65
N ILE A 135 -0.10 -13.26 -26.88
CA ILE A 135 -0.22 -11.82 -27.13
C ILE A 135 1.13 -11.28 -27.54
N PRO A 136 1.30 -10.86 -28.81
CA PRO A 136 2.49 -10.18 -29.28
C PRO A 136 2.44 -8.72 -28.86
N SER A 137 2.78 -8.40 -27.63
CA SER A 137 2.80 -7.01 -27.18
C SER A 137 3.63 -6.83 -25.93
N GLU A 138 4.05 -5.60 -25.68
CA GLU A 138 4.89 -5.22 -24.56
C GLU A 138 4.12 -5.41 -23.24
N TYR A 139 4.55 -6.41 -22.43
CA TYR A 139 4.14 -6.57 -21.05
C TYR A 139 5.23 -6.01 -20.14
N LYS A 140 4.89 -5.06 -19.27
CA LYS A 140 5.84 -4.36 -18.42
C LYS A 140 5.13 -3.81 -17.21
N ARG A 141 5.09 -4.59 -16.11
CA ARG A 141 4.37 -4.18 -14.92
C ARG A 141 4.68 -5.01 -13.70
N TYR A 142 4.27 -4.51 -12.55
CA TYR A 142 4.11 -5.28 -11.33
C TYR A 142 2.83 -6.13 -11.37
N GLU A 143 2.79 -7.16 -10.51
CA GLU A 143 1.58 -7.95 -10.27
C GLU A 143 0.38 -7.05 -9.90
N LYS A 144 0.54 -6.15 -8.92
CA LYS A 144 -0.34 -5.01 -8.70
C LYS A 144 0.38 -3.73 -9.13
N LYS A 145 -0.20 -3.03 -10.10
CA LYS A 145 0.40 -1.81 -10.67
C LYS A 145 0.75 -0.78 -9.59
N ALA A 146 1.85 -0.06 -9.81
CA ALA A 146 2.15 1.15 -9.05
C ALA A 146 1.04 2.19 -9.26
N LEU A 147 0.87 3.07 -8.27
CA LEU A 147 -0.13 4.13 -8.37
C LEU A 147 0.11 5.07 -9.55
N GLY A 148 1.38 5.31 -9.90
CA GLY A 148 1.72 6.35 -10.86
C GLY A 148 1.55 7.74 -10.26
N PHE A 149 0.98 8.66 -11.02
CA PHE A 149 0.52 9.94 -10.51
C PHE A 149 -0.77 9.76 -9.72
N PHE A 150 -0.90 10.44 -8.59
CA PHE A 150 -2.10 10.36 -7.77
C PHE A 150 -2.44 11.69 -7.08
N ILE A 151 -3.71 11.82 -6.78
CA ILE A 151 -4.26 12.89 -5.95
C ILE A 151 -4.98 12.23 -4.79
N SER A 152 -4.73 12.66 -3.57
CA SER A 152 -5.38 12.15 -2.36
C SER A 152 -5.99 13.28 -1.55
N LEU A 153 -7.21 13.06 -1.07
CA LEU A 153 -7.93 13.88 -0.12
C LEU A 153 -8.04 13.12 1.20
N SER A 154 -7.76 13.79 2.31
CA SER A 154 -7.89 13.21 3.65
C SER A 154 -8.62 14.16 4.58
N LYS A 155 -9.58 13.62 5.33
CA LYS A 155 -10.32 14.35 6.34
C LYS A 155 -10.43 13.53 7.60
N ASN A 156 -10.13 14.16 8.74
CA ASN A 156 -10.13 13.53 10.04
C ASN A 156 -11.21 14.12 10.94
N TRP A 157 -11.78 13.26 11.75
CA TRP A 157 -12.73 13.64 12.80
C TRP A 157 -12.35 12.98 14.12
N ASN A 158 -12.55 13.71 15.20
CA ASN A 158 -12.41 13.13 16.54
C ASN A 158 -13.74 12.48 16.95
N PHE A 159 -13.81 11.16 16.82
CA PHE A 159 -14.96 10.34 17.20
C PHE A 159 -14.49 9.12 17.98
N PHE A 160 -14.45 9.21 19.31
CA PHE A 160 -13.84 8.19 20.19
C PHE A 160 -12.45 7.75 19.69
N GLY A 161 -11.51 8.71 19.57
CA GLY A 161 -10.25 8.58 18.86
C GLY A 161 -10.37 9.10 17.41
N ASN A 162 -9.26 9.17 16.70
CA ASN A 162 -9.24 9.66 15.33
C ASN A 162 -9.98 8.72 14.38
N LEU A 163 -10.80 9.30 13.49
CA LEU A 163 -11.42 8.64 12.35
C LEU A 163 -11.00 9.40 11.09
N GLY A 164 -10.18 8.78 10.26
CA GLY A 164 -9.74 9.32 8.97
C GLY A 164 -10.56 8.74 7.82
N LEU A 165 -10.97 9.59 6.89
CA LEU A 165 -11.52 9.21 5.60
C LEU A 165 -10.59 9.71 4.50
N HIS A 166 -10.28 8.82 3.57
CA HIS A 166 -9.35 9.08 2.47
C HIS A 166 -10.00 8.70 1.15
N PHE A 167 -9.86 9.57 0.18
CA PHE A 167 -10.35 9.35 -1.17
C PHE A 167 -9.31 9.86 -2.16
N GLY A 168 -9.15 9.18 -3.28
CA GLY A 168 -8.26 9.67 -4.31
C GLY A 168 -8.43 9.03 -5.66
N ILE A 169 -7.65 9.54 -6.58
CA ILE A 169 -7.55 9.07 -7.96
C ILE A 169 -6.09 8.87 -8.31
N ASN A 170 -5.83 7.93 -9.18
CA ASN A 170 -4.48 7.74 -9.71
C ASN A 170 -4.48 7.31 -11.18
N LYS A 171 -3.34 7.51 -11.83
CA LYS A 171 -3.08 7.08 -13.19
C LYS A 171 -1.63 6.65 -13.34
N ASN A 172 -1.43 5.39 -13.67
CA ASN A 172 -0.13 4.87 -14.06
C ASN A 172 0.02 4.97 -15.57
N ILE A 173 1.14 5.54 -16.04
CA ILE A 173 1.43 5.73 -17.46
C ILE A 173 2.65 4.91 -17.93
N TRP A 174 3.33 4.23 -17.01
CA TRP A 174 4.55 3.47 -17.31
C TRP A 174 4.32 1.99 -17.53
N GLU A 175 3.39 1.43 -16.77
CA GLU A 175 3.13 0.01 -16.77
C GLU A 175 2.09 -0.37 -17.81
N LYS A 176 2.39 -1.43 -18.58
CA LYS A 176 1.55 -1.93 -19.66
C LYS A 176 1.30 -3.42 -19.49
N THR A 177 0.10 -3.86 -19.82
CA THR A 177 -0.28 -5.27 -19.79
C THR A 177 -0.17 -5.94 -21.14
N GLY A 178 0.09 -5.18 -22.20
CA GLY A 178 -0.01 -5.68 -23.56
C GLY A 178 -1.45 -5.82 -24.08
N ILE A 179 -2.45 -5.64 -23.22
CA ILE A 179 -3.87 -5.64 -23.53
C ILE A 179 -4.35 -4.18 -23.43
N PRO A 180 -4.56 -3.48 -24.55
CA PRO A 180 -4.60 -2.00 -24.57
C PRO A 180 -5.83 -1.39 -23.91
N LYS A 181 -6.87 -2.16 -23.60
CA LYS A 181 -8.19 -1.62 -23.33
C LYS A 181 -8.30 -0.81 -22.04
N ASP A 182 -7.59 -1.18 -20.98
CA ASP A 182 -7.81 -0.62 -19.65
C ASP A 182 -6.59 0.06 -19.02
N ASP A 183 -5.40 -0.10 -19.61
CA ASP A 183 -4.13 0.38 -19.04
C ASP A 183 -4.05 1.89 -18.82
N ASN A 184 -4.89 2.64 -19.50
CA ASN A 184 -4.79 4.10 -19.55
C ASN A 184 -5.94 4.83 -18.83
N GLN A 185 -6.78 4.11 -18.11
CA GLN A 185 -7.89 4.71 -17.37
C GLN A 185 -7.43 5.40 -16.08
N ILE A 186 -8.25 6.31 -15.59
CA ILE A 186 -8.10 6.86 -14.25
C ILE A 186 -8.68 5.88 -13.27
N ASN A 187 -7.92 5.55 -12.24
CA ASN A 187 -8.35 4.70 -11.15
C ASN A 187 -8.86 5.53 -9.97
N LEU A 188 -9.72 4.91 -9.17
CA LEU A 188 -10.30 5.46 -7.94
C LEU A 188 -9.89 4.59 -6.76
N PHE A 189 -9.62 5.21 -5.62
CA PHE A 189 -9.44 4.51 -4.36
C PHE A 189 -10.11 5.25 -3.21
N PHE A 190 -10.47 4.49 -2.19
CA PHE A 190 -11.08 4.99 -0.97
C PHE A 190 -10.54 4.21 0.22
N GLY A 191 -10.47 4.85 1.39
CA GLY A 191 -10.09 4.16 2.60
C GLY A 191 -10.50 4.88 3.86
N ILE A 192 -10.48 4.10 4.94
CA ILE A 192 -10.84 4.54 6.29
C ILE A 192 -9.77 4.04 7.24
N ASP A 193 -9.32 4.88 8.14
CA ASP A 193 -8.59 4.46 9.33
C ASP A 193 -9.32 4.90 10.59
N LYS A 194 -9.26 4.04 11.60
CA LYS A 194 -9.89 4.28 12.90
C LYS A 194 -8.93 3.98 14.02
N GLU A 195 -8.59 5.00 14.78
CA GLU A 195 -7.88 4.86 16.03
C GLU A 195 -8.79 4.18 17.07
N ILE A 196 -8.37 3.02 17.57
CA ILE A 196 -9.05 2.29 18.64
C ILE A 196 -8.54 2.78 20.00
N ASN A 197 -7.24 3.01 20.08
CA ASN A 197 -6.56 3.64 21.19
C ASN A 197 -5.24 4.25 20.69
N ARG A 198 -4.45 4.89 21.57
CA ARG A 198 -3.20 5.55 21.19
C ARG A 198 -2.18 4.66 20.50
N SER A 199 -2.25 3.35 20.71
CA SER A 199 -1.30 2.39 20.14
C SER A 199 -1.85 1.62 18.96
N PHE A 200 -3.17 1.48 18.81
CA PHE A 200 -3.78 0.63 17.79
C PHE A 200 -4.75 1.40 16.90
N SER A 201 -4.59 1.20 15.61
CA SER A 201 -5.53 1.68 14.59
C SER A 201 -5.93 0.53 13.65
N LEU A 202 -7.16 0.56 13.18
CA LEU A 202 -7.68 -0.32 12.13
C LEU A 202 -7.72 0.44 10.82
N MET A 203 -7.45 -0.23 9.73
CA MET A 203 -7.45 0.33 8.38
C MET A 203 -8.26 -0.56 7.46
N ILE A 204 -9.07 0.05 6.60
CA ILE A 204 -9.76 -0.62 5.50
C ILE A 204 -9.63 0.25 4.28
N GLU A 205 -9.34 -0.35 3.13
CA GLU A 205 -9.24 0.36 1.86
C GLU A 205 -9.87 -0.43 0.72
N CYS A 206 -10.30 0.30 -0.29
CA CYS A 206 -10.82 -0.22 -1.53
C CYS A 206 -10.10 0.49 -2.69
N ASP A 207 -9.47 -0.28 -3.55
CA ASP A 207 -8.83 0.15 -4.78
C ASP A 207 -9.65 -0.42 -5.94
N ALA A 208 -10.33 0.43 -6.69
CA ALA A 208 -11.18 0.00 -7.80
C ALA A 208 -10.37 -0.57 -8.97
N ALA A 209 -9.06 -0.27 -9.03
CA ALA A 209 -8.10 -0.72 -10.04
C ALA A 209 -8.61 -0.56 -11.49
N LEU A 210 -9.35 0.53 -11.77
CA LEU A 210 -9.96 0.78 -13.09
C LEU A 210 -8.93 0.92 -14.21
N ASN A 211 -7.68 1.24 -13.87
CA ASN A 211 -6.54 1.28 -14.77
C ASN A 211 -5.86 -0.08 -14.95
N ASP A 212 -6.48 -1.15 -14.51
CA ASP A 212 -6.06 -2.54 -14.75
C ASP A 212 -7.13 -3.30 -15.55
N ASN A 213 -6.77 -4.40 -16.18
CA ASN A 213 -7.70 -5.19 -16.97
C ASN A 213 -8.85 -5.72 -16.10
N GLN A 214 -10.05 -5.70 -16.65
CA GLN A 214 -11.23 -6.22 -15.96
C GLN A 214 -11.11 -7.73 -15.72
N ASP A 215 -10.67 -8.45 -16.75
CA ASP A 215 -10.46 -9.89 -16.66
C ASP A 215 -9.17 -10.20 -15.91
N GLN A 216 -9.17 -11.32 -15.22
CA GLN A 216 -7.99 -11.80 -14.52
C GLN A 216 -7.21 -12.75 -15.43
N TYR A 217 -5.91 -12.53 -15.50
CA TYR A 217 -4.97 -13.30 -16.31
C TYR A 217 -3.88 -13.90 -15.44
N GLU A 218 -3.36 -15.01 -15.88
CA GLU A 218 -2.17 -15.65 -15.30
C GLU A 218 -1.05 -15.70 -16.32
N LEU A 219 0.13 -15.31 -15.88
CA LEU A 219 1.38 -15.41 -16.62
C LEU A 219 2.39 -16.15 -15.76
N GLU A 220 2.61 -17.45 -16.04
CA GLU A 220 3.44 -18.31 -15.20
C GLU A 220 2.99 -18.26 -13.73
N ASN A 221 3.81 -17.66 -12.84
CA ASN A 221 3.52 -17.50 -11.42
C ASN A 221 2.97 -16.10 -11.07
N LEU A 222 2.59 -15.32 -12.07
CA LEU A 222 2.10 -13.96 -11.91
C LEU A 222 0.61 -13.89 -12.27
N ALA A 223 -0.23 -13.49 -11.33
CA ALA A 223 -1.63 -13.20 -11.58
C ALA A 223 -1.85 -11.68 -11.62
N PHE A 224 -2.55 -11.18 -12.62
CA PHE A 224 -2.85 -9.77 -12.77
C PHE A 224 -4.28 -9.55 -13.29
N GLY A 225 -4.73 -8.31 -13.27
CA GLY A 225 -6.09 -7.92 -13.57
C GLY A 225 -6.90 -7.61 -12.31
N ARG A 226 -7.84 -6.71 -12.44
CA ARG A 226 -8.58 -6.15 -11.30
C ARG A 226 -9.72 -7.02 -10.77
N GLY A 227 -10.31 -7.88 -11.63
CA GLY A 227 -11.58 -8.53 -11.29
C GLY A 227 -12.61 -7.50 -10.79
N LYS A 228 -12.97 -7.59 -9.51
CA LYS A 228 -13.89 -6.66 -8.82
C LYS A 228 -13.19 -5.51 -8.09
N GLY A 229 -11.90 -5.29 -8.34
CA GLY A 229 -11.05 -4.39 -7.54
C GLY A 229 -10.47 -5.08 -6.30
N PHE A 230 -9.71 -4.35 -5.50
CA PHE A 230 -9.03 -4.88 -4.32
C PHE A 230 -9.59 -4.26 -3.05
N VAL A 231 -9.97 -5.10 -2.09
CA VAL A 231 -10.31 -4.69 -0.73
C VAL A 231 -9.23 -5.20 0.20
N ASN A 232 -8.63 -4.29 0.94
CA ASN A 232 -7.56 -4.59 1.89
C ASN A 232 -7.97 -4.10 3.28
N ALA A 233 -7.46 -4.77 4.32
CA ALA A 233 -7.60 -4.34 5.70
C ALA A 233 -6.29 -4.50 6.44
N GLY A 234 -6.07 -3.72 7.48
CA GLY A 234 -4.86 -3.79 8.28
C GLY A 234 -5.06 -3.35 9.71
N ILE A 235 -4.13 -3.77 10.54
CA ILE A 235 -3.99 -3.35 11.93
C ILE A 235 -2.63 -2.69 12.06
N ARG A 236 -2.62 -1.46 12.54
CA ARG A 236 -1.39 -0.71 12.83
C ARG A 236 -1.20 -0.65 14.33
N TRP A 237 0.01 -0.99 14.77
CA TRP A 237 0.44 -0.94 16.16
C TRP A 237 1.63 0.00 16.31
N ALA A 238 1.44 1.11 17.04
CA ALA A 238 2.52 1.96 17.51
C ALA A 238 3.18 1.27 18.72
N ALA A 239 4.17 0.43 18.47
CA ALA A 239 4.81 -0.40 19.47
C ALA A 239 5.62 0.44 20.47
N VAL A 240 6.37 1.41 19.95
CA VAL A 240 7.09 2.46 20.68
C VAL A 240 7.06 3.74 19.83
N PRO A 241 7.45 4.91 20.38
CA PRO A 241 7.32 6.19 19.65
C PRO A 241 7.93 6.21 18.23
N ASN A 242 8.98 5.42 18.00
CA ASN A 242 9.71 5.42 16.73
C ASN A 242 9.44 4.18 15.87
N ILE A 243 8.66 3.19 16.34
CA ILE A 243 8.42 1.95 15.63
C ILE A 243 6.92 1.70 15.47
N LEU A 244 6.48 1.59 14.23
CA LEU A 244 5.15 1.14 13.84
C LEU A 244 5.26 -0.26 13.23
N VAL A 245 4.33 -1.12 13.59
CA VAL A 245 4.18 -2.46 13.02
C VAL A 245 2.79 -2.57 12.43
N GLU A 246 2.67 -3.03 11.20
CA GLU A 246 1.39 -3.28 10.56
C GLU A 246 1.28 -4.73 10.11
N ILE A 247 0.13 -5.29 10.35
CA ILE A 247 -0.28 -6.58 9.78
C ILE A 247 -1.42 -6.29 8.82
N ASN A 248 -1.18 -6.54 7.54
CA ASN A 248 -2.08 -6.24 6.46
C ASN A 248 -2.59 -7.52 5.80
N PHE A 249 -3.85 -7.47 5.38
CA PHE A 249 -4.55 -8.50 4.62
C PHE A 249 -4.93 -7.90 3.28
N ASN A 250 -4.17 -8.25 2.26
CA ASN A 250 -4.36 -7.75 0.90
C ASN A 250 -5.30 -8.67 0.13
N ASP A 251 -6.12 -8.06 -0.73
CA ASP A 251 -7.05 -8.78 -1.61
C ASP A 251 -7.96 -9.77 -0.85
N ILE A 252 -8.70 -9.25 0.13
CA ILE A 252 -9.63 -10.06 0.93
C ILE A 252 -10.68 -10.75 0.05
N GLN A 253 -10.99 -10.19 -1.12
CA GLN A 253 -11.91 -10.76 -2.09
C GLN A 253 -11.29 -11.90 -2.91
N LYS A 254 -9.98 -12.15 -2.74
CA LYS A 254 -9.23 -13.20 -3.46
C LYS A 254 -9.35 -13.05 -4.97
N ASN A 255 -9.17 -11.84 -5.48
CA ASN A 255 -9.13 -11.57 -6.90
C ASN A 255 -7.89 -12.19 -7.57
N SER A 256 -6.74 -12.17 -6.88
CA SER A 256 -5.64 -13.05 -7.26
C SER A 256 -6.06 -14.48 -6.98
N LYS A 257 -5.87 -15.43 -7.90
CA LYS A 257 -6.29 -16.82 -7.77
C LYS A 257 -5.60 -17.59 -6.62
N ALA A 258 -5.08 -16.90 -5.61
CA ALA A 258 -4.52 -17.50 -4.42
C ALA A 258 -5.62 -18.11 -3.54
N GLU A 259 -5.36 -19.29 -3.00
CA GLU A 259 -6.30 -19.99 -2.13
C GLU A 259 -6.52 -19.29 -0.78
N TYR A 260 -5.63 -18.38 -0.39
CA TYR A 260 -5.64 -17.65 0.88
C TYR A 260 -5.49 -16.14 0.68
N VAL A 261 -5.95 -15.39 1.67
CA VAL A 261 -5.75 -13.93 1.69
C VAL A 261 -4.25 -13.61 1.83
N ASN A 262 -3.74 -12.79 0.92
CA ASN A 262 -2.34 -12.39 0.96
C ASN A 262 -2.06 -11.54 2.22
N ARG A 263 -1.06 -11.97 2.99
CA ARG A 263 -0.64 -11.33 4.25
C ARG A 263 0.61 -10.53 4.01
N GLU A 264 0.66 -9.38 4.65
CA GLU A 264 1.82 -8.49 4.60
C GLU A 264 2.16 -8.04 6.02
N LEU A 265 3.43 -8.08 6.36
CA LEU A 265 3.97 -7.47 7.58
C LEU A 265 4.79 -6.26 7.17
N LYS A 266 4.46 -5.10 7.74
CA LYS A 266 5.22 -3.87 7.54
C LYS A 266 5.78 -3.41 8.88
N ILE A 267 7.07 -3.14 8.90
CA ILE A 267 7.78 -2.58 10.05
C ILE A 267 8.36 -1.25 9.63
N MET A 268 8.04 -0.20 10.36
CA MET A 268 8.50 1.16 10.09
C MET A 268 9.27 1.69 11.30
N TYR A 269 10.44 2.24 11.03
CA TYR A 269 11.22 3.04 11.98
C TYR A 269 11.24 4.48 11.51
N SER A 270 11.08 5.44 12.43
CA SER A 270 11.12 6.86 12.10
C SER A 270 11.93 7.63 13.14
N GLU A 271 12.68 8.63 12.68
CA GLU A 271 13.46 9.52 13.54
C GLU A 271 13.59 10.90 12.91
N SER A 272 13.72 11.91 13.77
CA SER A 272 13.97 13.31 13.38
C SER A 272 15.42 13.69 13.68
N PHE A 273 16.05 14.47 12.78
CA PHE A 273 17.44 14.97 12.90
C PHE A 273 17.47 16.51 12.89
#